data_1122c2b2dd98d2a79780d3ff81398967
#
_entry.id   1122c2b2dd98d2a79780d3ff81398967
#
_cell.length_a   1.000
_cell.length_b   1.000
_cell.length_c   1.000
_cell.angle_alpha   90.00
_cell.angle_beta   90.00
_cell.angle_gamma   90.00
#
_symmetry.space_group_name_H-M   'P 1'
#
loop_
_entity.id
_entity.type
_entity.pdbx_description
1 polymer ?
#
loop_
_entity_poly.entity_id
_entity_poly.type
_entity_poly.pdbx_seq_one_letter_code
_entity_poly.pdbx_strand_id
1 'polypeptide(L)'
;MTKNPSLYEPTSRSLPISLLQTRELIMEVVRPMLVRHSITEQQWRVLRVISEDVRLDASTVAARACLLAPSVTRIVRALTKRGFISSVRDVSDKRRTVLQLTEAGDAFLEKVSPESAEIFAKLRRTVGAERWEQLTTLLSDIRSDIQATDTDQSDAKP
;
A
#
# COMPACT_ATOMS: atom_id res chain seq x y z
N MET A 1 -37.59 -1.49 -21.30
CA MET A 1 -37.02 -0.46 -20.40
C MET A 1 -35.68 -0.02 -20.97
N THR A 2 -35.66 1.07 -21.68
CA THR A 2 -34.44 1.66 -22.28
C THR A 2 -33.65 2.31 -21.13
N LYS A 3 -32.53 1.71 -20.76
CA LYS A 3 -31.59 2.33 -19.81
C LYS A 3 -31.13 3.67 -20.39
N ASN A 4 -31.37 4.76 -19.66
CA ASN A 4 -30.90 6.09 -20.04
C ASN A 4 -29.36 6.08 -20.02
N PRO A 5 -28.65 6.17 -21.16
CA PRO A 5 -27.21 5.99 -21.23
C PRO A 5 -26.40 7.18 -20.68
N SER A 6 -27.06 8.26 -20.27
CA SER A 6 -26.38 9.49 -19.83
C SER A 6 -26.13 9.61 -18.34
N LEU A 7 -26.66 8.68 -17.50
CA LEU A 7 -26.53 8.78 -16.04
C LEU A 7 -25.31 8.10 -15.47
N TYR A 8 -24.67 7.17 -16.20
CA TYR A 8 -23.51 6.44 -15.71
C TYR A 8 -22.51 6.23 -16.83
N GLU A 9 -21.26 6.57 -16.60
CA GLU A 9 -20.18 6.15 -17.48
C GLU A 9 -20.12 4.61 -17.57
N PRO A 10 -19.81 4.04 -18.75
CA PRO A 10 -19.54 2.62 -18.86
C PRO A 10 -18.44 2.21 -17.87
N THR A 11 -18.59 1.06 -17.22
CA THR A 11 -17.60 0.57 -16.25
C THR A 11 -16.18 0.47 -16.81
N SER A 12 -16.06 0.26 -18.14
CA SER A 12 -14.79 0.26 -18.85
C SER A 12 -14.10 1.63 -18.94
N ARG A 13 -14.81 2.73 -18.63
CA ARG A 13 -14.27 4.09 -18.56
C ARG A 13 -14.21 4.64 -17.14
N SER A 14 -14.72 3.91 -16.18
CA SER A 14 -14.68 4.28 -14.77
C SER A 14 -13.25 4.14 -14.22
N LEU A 15 -12.62 5.24 -13.86
CA LEU A 15 -11.27 5.25 -13.29
C LEU A 15 -11.14 4.34 -12.05
N PRO A 16 -12.04 4.39 -11.05
CA PRO A 16 -11.95 3.51 -9.88
C PRO A 16 -12.01 2.02 -10.24
N ILE A 17 -12.87 1.64 -11.19
CA ILE A 17 -12.99 0.24 -11.62
C ILE A 17 -11.77 -0.19 -12.41
N SER A 18 -11.24 0.66 -13.31
CA SER A 18 -10.03 0.38 -14.08
C SER A 18 -8.81 0.19 -13.17
N LEU A 19 -8.67 1.03 -12.14
CA LEU A 19 -7.61 0.90 -11.14
C LEU A 19 -7.73 -0.42 -10.36
N LEU A 20 -8.96 -0.78 -9.93
CA LEU A 20 -9.20 -2.02 -9.22
C LEU A 20 -8.89 -3.24 -10.09
N GLN A 21 -9.37 -3.28 -11.33
CA GLN A 21 -9.12 -4.38 -12.26
C GLN A 21 -7.62 -4.54 -12.56
N THR A 22 -6.93 -3.43 -12.83
CA THR A 22 -5.48 -3.45 -13.09
C THR A 22 -4.72 -3.95 -11.86
N ARG A 23 -5.10 -3.48 -10.67
CA ARG A 23 -4.53 -3.96 -9.41
C ARG A 23 -4.71 -5.46 -9.24
N GLU A 24 -5.90 -5.99 -9.51
CA GLU A 24 -6.16 -7.44 -9.37
C GLU A 24 -5.28 -8.27 -10.32
N LEU A 25 -5.14 -7.88 -11.58
CA LEU A 25 -4.25 -8.56 -12.53
C LEU A 25 -2.78 -8.56 -12.06
N ILE A 26 -2.30 -7.44 -11.53
CA ILE A 26 -0.95 -7.38 -10.94
C ILE A 26 -0.86 -8.33 -9.73
N MET A 27 -1.87 -8.33 -8.86
CA MET A 27 -1.85 -9.13 -7.65
C MET A 27 -2.01 -10.63 -7.92
N GLU A 28 -2.66 -11.06 -9.02
CA GLU A 28 -2.67 -12.46 -9.44
C GLU A 28 -1.26 -13.02 -9.64
N VAL A 29 -0.33 -12.21 -10.13
CA VAL A 29 1.08 -12.60 -10.32
C VAL A 29 1.88 -12.55 -9.01
N VAL A 30 1.52 -11.63 -8.10
CA VAL A 30 2.23 -11.40 -6.83
C VAL A 30 1.81 -12.39 -5.74
N ARG A 31 0.52 -12.72 -5.63
CA ARG A 31 -0.03 -13.58 -4.56
C ARG A 31 0.67 -14.94 -4.42
N PRO A 32 1.03 -15.69 -5.47
CA PRO A 32 1.75 -16.95 -5.33
C PRO A 32 3.08 -16.82 -4.58
N MET A 33 3.83 -15.73 -4.81
CA MET A 33 5.03 -15.41 -4.04
C MET A 33 4.70 -15.21 -2.56
N LEU A 34 3.70 -14.39 -2.24
CA LEU A 34 3.31 -14.13 -0.86
C LEU A 34 2.91 -15.41 -0.11
N VAL A 35 2.18 -16.31 -0.78
CA VAL A 35 1.79 -17.61 -0.23
C VAL A 35 3.01 -18.49 0.08
N ARG A 36 4.00 -18.55 -0.83
CA ARG A 36 5.26 -19.31 -0.59
C ARG A 36 6.01 -18.82 0.65
N HIS A 37 5.93 -17.51 0.91
CA HIS A 37 6.57 -16.89 2.09
C HIS A 37 5.65 -16.81 3.31
N SER A 38 4.47 -17.46 3.27
CA SER A 38 3.51 -17.48 4.38
C SER A 38 3.16 -16.10 4.92
N ILE A 39 2.97 -15.13 4.00
CA ILE A 39 2.59 -13.77 4.33
C ILE A 39 1.36 -13.35 3.53
N THR A 40 0.44 -12.62 4.16
CA THR A 40 -0.71 -12.07 3.46
C THR A 40 -0.34 -10.78 2.72
N GLU A 41 -1.10 -10.40 1.69
CA GLU A 41 -0.93 -9.14 0.97
C GLU A 41 -0.92 -7.92 1.91
N GLN A 42 -1.84 -7.89 2.88
CA GLN A 42 -1.92 -6.79 3.84
C GLN A 42 -0.71 -6.74 4.77
N GLN A 43 -0.24 -7.90 5.25
CA GLN A 43 0.98 -7.99 6.08
C GLN A 43 2.22 -7.54 5.30
N TRP A 44 2.36 -7.99 4.04
CA TRP A 44 3.44 -7.56 3.16
C TRP A 44 3.45 -6.05 2.98
N ARG A 45 2.29 -5.45 2.70
CA ARG A 45 2.14 -4.01 2.54
C ARG A 45 2.52 -3.23 3.80
N VAL A 46 2.11 -3.71 4.97
CA VAL A 46 2.50 -3.10 6.26
C VAL A 46 4.00 -3.17 6.48
N LEU A 47 4.63 -4.33 6.25
CA LEU A 47 6.10 -4.47 6.37
C LEU A 47 6.83 -3.53 5.42
N ARG A 48 6.38 -3.42 4.16
CA ARG A 48 6.97 -2.51 3.18
C ARG A 48 6.86 -1.05 3.60
N VAL A 49 5.71 -0.63 4.11
CA VAL A 49 5.54 0.74 4.61
C VAL A 49 6.45 1.03 5.79
N ILE A 50 6.57 0.09 6.73
CA ILE A 50 7.45 0.27 7.91
C ILE A 50 8.93 0.28 7.50
N SER A 51 9.33 -0.44 6.44
CA SER A 51 10.72 -0.46 5.96
C SER A 51 11.18 0.85 5.31
N GLU A 52 10.25 1.70 4.90
CA GLU A 52 10.56 2.97 4.22
C GLU A 52 10.91 4.10 5.18
N ASP A 53 10.58 3.93 6.48
CA ASP A 53 10.75 5.00 7.47
C ASP A 53 10.99 4.41 8.87
N VAL A 54 11.88 5.02 9.62
CA VAL A 54 12.38 4.49 10.91
C VAL A 54 11.36 4.63 12.05
N ARG A 55 10.36 5.51 11.93
CA ARG A 55 9.44 5.85 13.02
C ARG A 55 8.03 6.15 12.52
N LEU A 56 7.25 5.10 12.31
CA LEU A 56 5.85 5.24 11.91
C LEU A 56 4.91 4.84 13.04
N ASP A 57 3.92 5.67 13.33
CA ASP A 57 2.80 5.25 14.17
C ASP A 57 1.77 4.44 13.37
N ALA A 58 0.88 3.76 14.09
CA ALA A 58 -0.11 2.88 13.47
C ALA A 58 -1.09 3.62 12.54
N SER A 59 -1.38 4.90 12.79
CA SER A 59 -2.26 5.71 11.96
C SER A 59 -1.60 6.06 10.63
N THR A 60 -0.35 6.45 10.66
CA THR A 60 0.45 6.70 9.46
C THR A 60 0.63 5.44 8.63
N VAL A 61 0.90 4.30 9.28
CA VAL A 61 0.96 2.99 8.58
C VAL A 61 -0.39 2.65 7.94
N ALA A 62 -1.51 2.91 8.62
CA ALA A 62 -2.84 2.67 8.07
C ALA A 62 -3.09 3.49 6.79
N ALA A 63 -2.80 4.78 6.85
CA ALA A 63 -2.94 5.70 5.72
C ALA A 63 -2.04 5.29 4.54
N ARG A 64 -0.74 5.08 4.78
CA ARG A 64 0.23 4.73 3.72
C ARG A 64 0.00 3.32 3.15
N ALA A 65 -0.46 2.37 3.96
CA ALA A 65 -0.80 1.03 3.51
C ALA A 65 -2.21 0.93 2.89
N CYS A 66 -2.99 2.01 2.84
CA CYS A 66 -4.39 2.01 2.42
C CYS A 66 -5.21 0.93 3.14
N LEU A 67 -5.16 0.93 4.48
CA LEU A 67 -5.84 -0.02 5.35
C LEU A 67 -6.66 0.71 6.41
N LEU A 68 -7.74 0.08 6.85
CA LEU A 68 -8.50 0.58 8.00
C LEU A 68 -7.72 0.37 9.30
N ALA A 69 -7.77 1.32 10.22
CA ALA A 69 -7.05 1.28 11.50
C ALA A 69 -7.29 -0.03 12.31
N PRO A 70 -8.52 -0.59 12.42
CA PRO A 70 -8.73 -1.87 13.09
C PRO A 70 -7.98 -3.04 12.42
N SER A 71 -7.86 -3.02 11.09
CA SER A 71 -7.11 -4.03 10.34
C SER A 71 -5.62 -3.92 10.63
N VAL A 72 -5.07 -2.70 10.67
CA VAL A 72 -3.66 -2.46 11.01
C VAL A 72 -3.34 -2.97 12.41
N THR A 73 -4.17 -2.69 13.40
CA THR A 73 -3.99 -3.19 14.77
C THR A 73 -3.86 -4.71 14.81
N ARG A 74 -4.72 -5.43 14.08
CA ARG A 74 -4.67 -6.89 13.99
C ARG A 74 -3.42 -7.39 13.28
N ILE A 75 -3.03 -6.72 12.18
CA ILE A 75 -1.85 -7.07 11.39
C ILE A 75 -0.57 -6.82 12.21
N VAL A 76 -0.46 -5.67 12.86
CA VAL A 76 0.66 -5.33 13.74
C VAL A 76 0.83 -6.40 14.83
N ARG A 77 -0.26 -6.78 15.51
CA ARG A 77 -0.20 -7.85 16.52
C ARG A 77 0.30 -9.18 15.93
N ALA A 78 -0.16 -9.56 14.74
CA ALA A 78 0.26 -10.80 14.09
C ALA A 78 1.74 -10.75 13.68
N LEU A 79 2.22 -9.63 13.13
CA LEU A 79 3.62 -9.45 12.75
C LEU A 79 4.55 -9.34 13.95
N THR A 80 4.10 -8.71 15.05
CA THR A 80 4.84 -8.69 16.34
C THR A 80 4.98 -10.10 16.91
N LYS A 81 3.88 -10.90 16.87
CA LYS A 81 3.95 -12.32 17.30
C LYS A 81 4.93 -13.15 16.46
N ARG A 82 5.10 -12.81 15.19
CA ARG A 82 6.10 -13.43 14.31
C ARG A 82 7.52 -12.89 14.53
N GLY A 83 7.68 -11.88 15.35
CA GLY A 83 8.96 -11.23 15.62
C GLY A 83 9.45 -10.32 14.48
N PHE A 84 8.63 -9.93 13.52
CA PHE A 84 9.05 -9.12 12.38
C PHE A 84 9.02 -7.62 12.66
N ILE A 85 8.16 -7.19 13.58
CA ILE A 85 8.07 -5.79 14.00
C ILE A 85 8.07 -5.70 15.53
N SER A 86 8.54 -4.57 16.01
CA SER A 86 8.45 -4.17 17.41
C SER A 86 7.69 -2.86 17.55
N SER A 87 7.09 -2.66 18.71
CA SER A 87 6.43 -1.43 19.11
C SER A 87 7.23 -0.79 20.22
N VAL A 88 7.74 0.42 20.02
CA VAL A 88 8.49 1.18 21.01
C VAL A 88 7.79 2.50 21.31
N ARG A 89 7.90 2.98 22.54
CA ARG A 89 7.45 4.33 22.86
C ARG A 89 8.38 5.35 22.22
N ASP A 90 7.79 6.38 21.61
CA ASP A 90 8.58 7.47 21.06
C ASP A 90 9.37 8.17 22.15
N VAL A 91 10.64 8.48 21.87
CA VAL A 91 11.54 9.14 22.84
C VAL A 91 11.14 10.59 23.08
N SER A 92 10.61 11.26 22.05
CA SER A 92 10.20 12.66 22.08
C SER A 92 8.77 12.87 22.61
N ASP A 93 7.87 11.92 22.32
CA ASP A 93 6.50 11.91 22.83
C ASP A 93 6.11 10.52 23.37
N LYS A 94 6.24 10.37 24.67
CA LYS A 94 5.91 9.11 25.38
C LYS A 94 4.46 8.63 25.20
N ARG A 95 3.57 9.47 24.65
CA ARG A 95 2.17 9.10 24.33
C ARG A 95 2.07 8.37 23.00
N ARG A 96 3.08 8.51 22.14
CA ARG A 96 3.10 7.86 20.83
C ARG A 96 3.83 6.52 20.90
N THR A 97 3.27 5.54 20.21
CA THR A 97 3.90 4.24 19.96
C THR A 97 4.31 4.19 18.50
N VAL A 98 5.58 3.97 18.25
CA VAL A 98 6.12 3.82 16.91
C VAL A 98 6.39 2.36 16.60
N LEU A 99 6.15 1.99 15.36
CA LEU A 99 6.39 0.68 14.80
C LEU A 99 7.70 0.71 14.04
N GLN A 100 8.51 -0.32 14.21
CA GLN A 100 9.76 -0.48 13.49
C GLN A 100 10.01 -1.95 13.16
N LEU A 101 10.76 -2.21 12.10
CA LEU A 101 11.22 -3.56 11.82
C LEU A 101 12.17 -4.04 12.92
N THR A 102 12.19 -5.33 13.12
CA THR A 102 13.25 -6.02 13.87
C THR A 102 14.28 -6.54 12.90
N GLU A 103 15.43 -6.99 13.38
CA GLU A 103 16.42 -7.69 12.56
C GLU A 103 15.81 -8.88 11.79
N ALA A 104 14.90 -9.63 12.42
CA ALA A 104 14.17 -10.71 11.76
C ALA A 104 13.19 -10.21 10.67
N GLY A 105 12.61 -9.02 10.86
CA GLY A 105 11.77 -8.38 9.87
C GLY A 105 12.56 -7.90 8.66
N ASP A 106 13.72 -7.29 8.89
CA ASP A 106 14.64 -6.87 7.83
C ASP A 106 15.15 -8.08 7.04
N ALA A 107 15.63 -9.11 7.72
CA ALA A 107 16.08 -10.35 7.07
C ALA A 107 14.97 -11.03 6.27
N PHE A 108 13.71 -10.97 6.74
CA PHE A 108 12.57 -11.47 5.98
C PHE A 108 12.35 -10.66 4.69
N LEU A 109 12.40 -9.33 4.75
CA LEU A 109 12.27 -8.48 3.58
C LEU A 109 13.41 -8.70 2.58
N GLU A 110 14.64 -8.78 3.06
CA GLU A 110 15.81 -9.09 2.21
C GLU A 110 15.67 -10.42 1.47
N LYS A 111 15.12 -11.44 2.15
CA LYS A 111 14.87 -12.75 1.54
C LYS A 111 13.79 -12.71 0.44
N VAL A 112 12.75 -11.91 0.62
CA VAL A 112 11.57 -11.88 -0.29
C VAL A 112 11.74 -10.85 -1.41
N SER A 113 12.48 -9.78 -1.17
CA SER A 113 12.63 -8.66 -2.11
C SER A 113 13.17 -9.04 -3.49
N PRO A 114 14.16 -9.94 -3.64
CA PRO A 114 14.64 -10.32 -4.97
C PRO A 114 13.56 -10.96 -5.84
N GLU A 115 12.76 -11.86 -5.27
CA GLU A 115 11.65 -12.52 -6.00
C GLU A 115 10.57 -11.50 -6.38
N SER A 116 10.23 -10.59 -5.46
CA SER A 116 9.31 -9.49 -5.72
C SER A 116 9.82 -8.59 -6.85
N ALA A 117 11.10 -8.22 -6.81
CA ALA A 117 11.73 -7.38 -7.85
C ALA A 117 11.70 -8.04 -9.23
N GLU A 118 11.93 -9.35 -9.31
CA GLU A 118 11.85 -10.10 -10.57
C GLU A 118 10.44 -10.11 -11.15
N ILE A 119 9.41 -10.32 -10.32
CA ILE A 119 8.00 -10.26 -10.73
C ILE A 119 7.68 -8.89 -11.31
N PHE A 120 8.03 -7.81 -10.62
CA PHE A 120 7.77 -6.45 -11.09
C PHE A 120 8.60 -6.08 -12.33
N ALA A 121 9.84 -6.55 -12.44
CA ALA A 121 10.64 -6.40 -13.64
C ALA A 121 10.01 -7.09 -14.86
N LYS A 122 9.43 -8.27 -14.68
CA LYS A 122 8.68 -8.97 -15.73
C LYS A 122 7.42 -8.21 -16.14
N LEU A 123 6.62 -7.74 -15.18
CA LEU A 123 5.44 -6.92 -15.44
C LEU A 123 5.81 -5.64 -16.21
N ARG A 124 6.85 -4.95 -15.78
CA ARG A 124 7.37 -3.73 -16.45
C ARG A 124 7.79 -4.01 -17.90
N ARG A 125 8.44 -5.14 -18.17
CA ARG A 125 8.78 -5.55 -19.54
C ARG A 125 7.53 -5.85 -20.38
N THR A 126 6.52 -6.50 -19.79
CA THR A 126 5.27 -6.84 -20.49
C THR A 126 4.46 -5.59 -20.85
N VAL A 127 4.37 -4.62 -19.97
CA VAL A 127 3.65 -3.35 -20.19
C VAL A 127 4.46 -2.38 -21.07
N GLY A 128 5.78 -2.46 -21.01
CA GLY A 128 6.72 -1.49 -21.55
C GLY A 128 7.17 -0.47 -20.51
N ALA A 129 8.47 -0.25 -20.43
CA ALA A 129 9.08 0.57 -19.38
C ALA A 129 8.54 2.01 -19.38
N GLU A 130 8.39 2.62 -20.55
CA GLU A 130 7.88 3.98 -20.69
C GLU A 130 6.44 4.11 -20.17
N ARG A 131 5.53 3.22 -20.60
CA ARG A 131 4.14 3.21 -20.11
C ARG A 131 4.05 2.98 -18.61
N TRP A 132 4.94 2.15 -18.07
CA TRP A 132 5.01 1.90 -16.64
C TRP A 132 5.35 3.17 -15.87
N GLU A 133 6.37 3.91 -16.30
CA GLU A 133 6.79 5.17 -15.69
C GLU A 133 5.71 6.25 -15.83
N GLN A 134 5.13 6.39 -17.02
CA GLN A 134 4.02 7.33 -17.25
C GLN A 134 2.85 7.06 -16.31
N LEU A 135 2.44 5.79 -16.17
CA LEU A 135 1.34 5.41 -15.29
C LEU A 135 1.66 5.71 -13.82
N THR A 136 2.85 5.34 -13.34
CA THR A 136 3.22 5.56 -11.94
C THR A 136 3.35 7.06 -11.60
N THR A 137 3.85 7.87 -12.53
CA THR A 137 3.91 9.33 -12.40
C THR A 137 2.50 9.92 -12.34
N LEU A 138 1.64 9.61 -13.32
CA LEU A 138 0.26 10.10 -13.34
C LEU A 138 -0.53 9.73 -12.08
N LEU A 139 -0.36 8.51 -11.58
CA LEU A 139 -1.00 8.10 -10.32
C LEU A 139 -0.46 8.86 -9.10
N SER A 140 0.81 9.23 -9.13
CA SER A 140 1.40 10.08 -8.08
C SER A 140 0.84 11.49 -8.11
N ASP A 141 0.78 12.09 -9.30
CA ASP A 141 0.28 13.46 -9.50
C ASP A 141 -1.19 13.56 -9.10
N ILE A 142 -2.04 12.65 -9.58
CA ILE A 142 -3.47 12.58 -9.22
C ILE A 142 -3.65 12.47 -7.70
N ARG A 143 -2.85 11.65 -7.01
CA ARG A 143 -2.94 11.57 -5.54
C ARG A 143 -2.60 12.89 -4.88
N SER A 144 -1.55 13.56 -5.33
CA SER A 144 -1.11 14.84 -4.79
C SER A 144 -2.19 15.91 -4.98
N ASP A 145 -2.78 15.97 -6.17
CA ASP A 145 -3.82 16.95 -6.50
C ASP A 145 -5.08 16.74 -5.66
N ILE A 146 -5.52 15.49 -5.49
CA ILE A 146 -6.70 15.16 -4.67
C ILE A 146 -6.42 15.52 -3.20
N GLN A 147 -5.24 15.20 -2.67
CA GLN A 147 -4.87 15.51 -1.28
C GLN A 147 -4.77 17.03 -1.02
N ALA A 148 -4.27 17.80 -1.97
CA ALA A 148 -4.23 19.26 -1.86
C ALA A 148 -5.63 19.87 -1.78
N THR A 149 -6.58 19.35 -2.55
CA THR A 149 -7.97 19.82 -2.54
C THR A 149 -8.67 19.53 -1.21
N ASP A 150 -8.39 18.39 -0.56
CA ASP A 150 -8.98 18.05 0.74
C ASP A 150 -8.44 18.96 1.87
N THR A 151 -7.19 19.39 1.79
CA THR A 151 -6.57 20.30 2.78
C THR A 151 -7.20 21.69 2.73
N ASP A 152 -7.42 22.24 1.55
CA ASP A 152 -8.06 23.56 1.35
C ASP A 152 -9.52 23.58 1.89
N GLN A 153 -10.25 22.47 1.79
CA GLN A 153 -11.62 22.38 2.31
C GLN A 153 -11.68 22.21 3.83
N SER A 154 -10.62 21.67 4.45
CA SER A 154 -10.54 21.53 5.91
C SER A 154 -10.28 22.86 6.61
N ASP A 155 -9.50 23.75 6.00
CA ASP A 155 -9.16 25.07 6.55
C ASP A 155 -10.26 26.12 6.31
N ALA A 156 -11.22 25.84 5.43
CA ALA A 156 -12.34 26.74 5.10
C ALA A 156 -13.60 26.54 5.95
N LYS A 157 -13.59 25.67 6.98
CA LYS A 157 -14.73 25.43 7.84
C LYS A 157 -14.65 26.32 9.09
N PRO A 158 -15.60 27.28 9.26
CA PRO A 158 -15.63 28.22 10.39
C PRO A 158 -15.91 27.53 11.73
#